data_a1a0eeb5643a17a48d3042a6110d6195
#
_entry.id   a1a0eeb5643a17a48d3042a6110d6195
#
_cell.length_a   1.000
_cell.length_b   1.000
_cell.length_c   1.000
_cell.angle_alpha   90.00
_cell.angle_beta   90.00
_cell.angle_gamma   90.00
#
_symmetry.space_group_name_H-M   'P 1'
#
loop_
_entity.id
_entity.type
_entity.pdbx_description
1 polymer ?
#
loop_
_entity_poly.entity_id
_entity_poly.type
_entity_poly.pdbx_seq_one_letter_code
_entity_poly.pdbx_strand_id
1 'polypeptide(L)'
;MILLIDNYDSFTFNIVHFLSDLGMDTTVVRNDKITPREALDMSPEAIVISPGPCTPNEAGICLDLIKAAAEAEKPVPVFGICLGHQSIGQAFGGDVISCHEIKHGKLSKITHNEKDLFEGLPNPLNVTRYHSLVVSPKNLPDCLEVTAKTDDGIIMGISHKTLPIHSVQFHPESIATQQGHNLLANFLTAAGCDPSAPVSYT
;
A
#
# COMPACT_ATOMS: atom_id res chain seq x y z
N MET A 1 -2.30 17.39 -0.92
CA MET A 1 -3.50 16.56 -1.25
C MET A 1 -3.04 15.14 -1.61
N ILE A 2 -3.66 14.12 -0.98
CA ILE A 2 -3.44 12.72 -1.29
C ILE A 2 -4.48 12.25 -2.30
N LEU A 3 -4.05 11.62 -3.40
CA LEU A 3 -4.95 10.99 -4.35
C LEU A 3 -5.16 9.52 -3.97
N LEU A 4 -6.38 9.13 -3.63
CA LEU A 4 -6.75 7.76 -3.31
C LEU A 4 -7.48 7.13 -4.50
N ILE A 5 -6.88 6.10 -5.09
CA ILE A 5 -7.52 5.30 -6.14
C ILE A 5 -8.36 4.21 -5.48
N ASP A 6 -9.66 4.29 -5.66
CA ASP A 6 -10.63 3.34 -5.12
C ASP A 6 -10.87 2.19 -6.10
N ASN A 7 -10.46 1.00 -5.72
CA ASN A 7 -10.66 -0.25 -6.46
C ASN A 7 -12.01 -0.92 -6.13
N TYR A 8 -13.05 -0.13 -5.86
CA TYR A 8 -14.39 -0.63 -5.50
C TYR A 8 -14.38 -1.45 -4.21
N ASP A 9 -13.57 -1.01 -3.25
CA ASP A 9 -13.41 -1.68 -1.97
C ASP A 9 -14.25 -1.04 -0.86
N SER A 10 -14.80 -1.88 0.02
CA SER A 10 -15.62 -1.41 1.15
C SER A 10 -14.79 -0.73 2.25
N PHE A 11 -13.49 -0.96 2.31
CA PHE A 11 -12.58 -0.37 3.29
C PHE A 11 -11.91 0.93 2.82
N THR A 12 -12.15 1.36 1.59
CA THR A 12 -11.58 2.61 1.04
C THR A 12 -11.81 3.81 1.95
N PHE A 13 -13.02 3.95 2.50
CA PHE A 13 -13.34 5.09 3.37
C PHE A 13 -12.67 5.01 4.74
N ASN A 14 -12.28 3.82 5.23
CA ASN A 14 -11.46 3.72 6.43
C ASN A 14 -10.06 4.30 6.19
N ILE A 15 -9.50 4.11 5.00
CA ILE A 15 -8.23 4.74 4.60
C ILE A 15 -8.39 6.26 4.58
N VAL A 16 -9.49 6.78 4.02
CA VAL A 16 -9.79 8.23 4.04
C VAL A 16 -9.85 8.76 5.47
N HIS A 17 -10.53 8.05 6.38
CA HIS A 17 -10.59 8.44 7.79
C HIS A 17 -9.20 8.49 8.44
N PHE A 18 -8.37 7.48 8.23
CA PHE A 18 -7.00 7.45 8.76
C PHE A 18 -6.15 8.59 8.22
N LEU A 19 -6.24 8.89 6.91
CA LEU A 19 -5.55 10.03 6.30
C LEU A 19 -6.06 11.36 6.84
N SER A 20 -7.38 11.48 7.06
CA SER A 20 -7.98 12.67 7.67
C SER A 20 -7.54 12.87 9.13
N ASP A 21 -7.47 11.80 9.92
CA ASP A 21 -6.95 11.83 11.30
C ASP A 21 -5.49 12.31 11.35
N LEU A 22 -4.73 12.03 10.29
CA LEU A 22 -3.36 12.50 10.09
C LEU A 22 -3.28 13.90 9.47
N GLY A 23 -4.41 14.59 9.31
CA GLY A 23 -4.48 15.96 8.81
C GLY A 23 -4.33 16.10 7.28
N MET A 24 -4.47 14.99 6.53
CA MET A 24 -4.28 14.98 5.08
C MET A 24 -5.59 15.20 4.32
N ASP A 25 -5.55 16.15 3.40
CA ASP A 25 -6.62 16.34 2.40
C ASP A 25 -6.58 15.19 1.39
N THR A 26 -7.70 14.51 1.18
CA THR A 26 -7.78 13.31 0.34
C THR A 26 -8.84 13.46 -0.75
N THR A 27 -8.45 13.24 -2.00
CA THR A 27 -9.37 13.12 -3.13
C THR A 27 -9.51 11.66 -3.52
N VAL A 28 -10.72 11.12 -3.53
CA VAL A 28 -11.03 9.73 -3.90
C VAL A 28 -11.53 9.66 -5.32
N VAL A 29 -10.91 8.83 -6.15
CA VAL A 29 -11.33 8.60 -7.54
C VAL A 29 -11.35 7.09 -7.83
N ARG A 30 -12.42 6.62 -8.47
CA ARG A 30 -12.53 5.22 -8.91
C ARG A 30 -11.48 4.88 -9.97
N ASN A 31 -10.96 3.67 -9.93
CA ASN A 31 -9.88 3.18 -10.80
C ASN A 31 -10.21 3.16 -12.31
N ASP A 32 -11.48 3.35 -12.67
CA ASP A 32 -12.00 3.37 -14.05
C ASP A 32 -12.55 4.75 -14.46
N LYS A 33 -12.40 5.78 -13.62
CA LYS A 33 -12.98 7.13 -13.85
C LYS A 33 -11.93 8.21 -14.12
N ILE A 34 -10.69 7.83 -14.20
CA ILE A 34 -9.57 8.73 -14.45
C ILE A 34 -8.49 7.99 -15.24
N THR A 35 -7.71 8.68 -16.03
CA THR A 35 -6.52 8.16 -16.69
C THR A 35 -5.28 8.39 -15.83
N PRO A 36 -4.17 7.65 -16.03
CA PRO A 36 -2.91 7.91 -15.32
C PRO A 36 -2.41 9.36 -15.49
N ARG A 37 -2.57 9.92 -16.69
CA ARG A 37 -2.17 11.30 -16.97
C ARG A 37 -3.00 12.30 -16.17
N GLU A 38 -4.32 12.20 -16.22
CA GLU A 38 -5.22 13.08 -15.44
C GLU A 38 -4.93 12.98 -13.95
N ALA A 39 -4.63 11.77 -13.43
CA ALA A 39 -4.25 11.56 -12.04
C ALA A 39 -2.96 12.32 -11.67
N LEU A 40 -1.94 12.30 -12.52
CA LEU A 40 -0.70 13.03 -12.31
C LEU A 40 -0.85 14.55 -12.53
N ASP A 41 -1.71 14.96 -13.48
CA ASP A 41 -2.04 16.38 -13.73
C ASP A 41 -2.72 17.05 -12.52
N MET A 42 -3.33 16.26 -11.61
CA MET A 42 -3.83 16.75 -10.31
C MET A 42 -2.71 17.16 -9.34
N SER A 43 -1.45 16.85 -9.67
CA SER A 43 -0.26 17.15 -8.85
C SER A 43 -0.38 16.63 -7.40
N PRO A 44 -0.72 15.36 -7.18
CA PRO A 44 -0.84 14.83 -5.82
C PRO A 44 0.53 14.80 -5.13
N GLU A 45 0.54 15.07 -3.82
CA GLU A 45 1.74 14.90 -2.98
C GLU A 45 2.12 13.43 -2.83
N ALA A 46 1.10 12.55 -2.79
CA ALA A 46 1.26 11.11 -2.85
C ALA A 46 -0.01 10.45 -3.40
N ILE A 47 0.15 9.22 -3.89
CA ILE A 47 -0.94 8.37 -4.39
C ILE A 47 -1.08 7.18 -3.45
N VAL A 48 -2.32 6.88 -3.03
CA VAL A 48 -2.65 5.65 -2.30
C VAL A 48 -3.52 4.78 -3.20
N ILE A 49 -3.17 3.51 -3.35
CA ILE A 49 -3.95 2.53 -4.12
C ILE A 49 -4.63 1.59 -3.13
N SER A 50 -5.95 1.62 -3.10
CA SER A 50 -6.78 0.89 -2.15
C SER A 50 -6.71 -0.63 -2.33
N PRO A 51 -7.15 -1.41 -1.33
CA PRO A 51 -7.59 -2.78 -1.54
C PRO A 51 -8.65 -2.87 -2.64
N GLY A 52 -8.97 -4.07 -3.07
CA GLY A 52 -10.03 -4.32 -4.04
C GLY A 52 -10.17 -5.79 -4.40
N PRO A 53 -11.22 -6.13 -5.15
CA PRO A 53 -11.46 -7.49 -5.63
C PRO A 53 -10.56 -7.86 -6.82
N CYS A 54 -10.59 -9.12 -7.20
CA CYS A 54 -9.94 -9.69 -8.38
C CYS A 54 -8.41 -9.63 -8.35
N THR A 55 -7.78 -9.32 -9.47
CA THR A 55 -6.33 -9.27 -9.65
C THR A 55 -5.88 -7.88 -10.12
N PRO A 56 -4.58 -7.58 -10.10
CA PRO A 56 -4.08 -6.31 -10.66
C PRO A 56 -4.47 -6.05 -12.12
N ASN A 57 -4.74 -7.11 -12.89
CA ASN A 57 -5.17 -6.96 -14.29
C ASN A 57 -6.56 -6.34 -14.44
N GLU A 58 -7.41 -6.51 -13.44
CA GLU A 58 -8.76 -5.92 -13.38
C GLU A 58 -8.82 -4.65 -12.53
N ALA A 59 -7.69 -4.16 -12.03
CA ALA A 59 -7.60 -2.97 -11.18
C ALA A 59 -7.59 -1.63 -11.97
N GLY A 60 -8.23 -1.59 -13.13
CA GLY A 60 -8.32 -0.37 -13.95
C GLY A 60 -6.95 0.24 -14.26
N ILE A 61 -6.76 1.51 -13.90
CA ILE A 61 -5.53 2.25 -14.22
C ILE A 61 -4.32 1.89 -13.33
N CYS A 62 -4.48 1.04 -12.30
CA CYS A 62 -3.47 0.93 -11.22
C CYS A 62 -2.08 0.58 -11.73
N LEU A 63 -1.95 -0.41 -12.64
CA LEU A 63 -0.65 -0.81 -13.19
C LEU A 63 0.02 0.32 -13.97
N ASP A 64 -0.74 0.99 -14.83
CA ASP A 64 -0.21 2.08 -15.69
C ASP A 64 0.06 3.33 -14.85
N LEU A 65 -0.76 3.62 -13.83
CA LEU A 65 -0.53 4.73 -12.91
C LEU A 65 0.75 4.55 -12.10
N ILE A 66 1.02 3.35 -11.58
CA ILE A 66 2.27 3.05 -10.86
C ILE A 66 3.48 3.31 -11.73
N LYS A 67 3.45 2.84 -13.00
CA LYS A 67 4.54 3.08 -13.97
C LYS A 67 4.69 4.57 -14.27
N ALA A 68 3.58 5.26 -14.56
CA ALA A 68 3.60 6.69 -14.86
C ALA A 68 4.12 7.52 -13.68
N ALA A 69 3.75 7.17 -12.45
CA ALA A 69 4.25 7.82 -11.23
C ALA A 69 5.75 7.58 -11.01
N ALA A 70 6.23 6.37 -11.33
CA ALA A 70 7.64 6.00 -11.24
C ALA A 70 8.52 6.71 -12.29
N GLU A 71 7.99 6.91 -13.49
CA GLU A 71 8.67 7.48 -14.65
C GLU A 71 8.51 9.01 -14.77
N ALA A 72 7.74 9.64 -13.91
CA ALA A 72 7.58 11.08 -13.89
C ALA A 72 8.93 11.79 -13.68
N GLU A 73 9.10 13.00 -14.22
CA GLU A 73 10.33 13.80 -14.05
C GLU A 73 10.73 13.93 -12.56
N LYS A 74 9.73 14.10 -11.70
CA LYS A 74 9.84 13.92 -10.26
C LYS A 74 8.92 12.76 -9.88
N PRO A 75 9.47 11.60 -9.52
CA PRO A 75 8.66 10.45 -9.13
C PRO A 75 7.65 10.77 -8.03
N VAL A 76 6.40 10.39 -8.25
CA VAL A 76 5.32 10.64 -7.27
C VAL A 76 5.30 9.48 -6.27
N PRO A 77 5.28 9.77 -4.96
CA PRO A 77 5.18 8.73 -3.94
C PRO A 77 3.90 7.89 -4.09
N VAL A 78 4.05 6.56 -4.00
CA VAL A 78 2.91 5.62 -4.11
C VAL A 78 2.89 4.68 -2.93
N PHE A 79 1.71 4.50 -2.32
CA PHE A 79 1.45 3.48 -1.31
C PHE A 79 0.37 2.51 -1.76
N GLY A 80 0.70 1.23 -1.84
CA GLY A 80 -0.23 0.16 -2.24
C GLY A 80 -0.69 -0.68 -1.05
N ILE A 81 -2.02 -0.88 -0.93
CA ILE A 81 -2.62 -1.70 0.13
C ILE A 81 -3.31 -2.91 -0.51
N CYS A 82 -2.98 -4.11 -0.09
CA CYS A 82 -3.56 -5.39 -0.52
C CYS A 82 -3.51 -5.56 -2.06
N LEU A 83 -4.58 -5.28 -2.80
CA LEU A 83 -4.57 -5.25 -4.27
C LEU A 83 -3.56 -4.22 -4.81
N GLY A 84 -3.43 -3.06 -4.16
CA GLY A 84 -2.42 -2.06 -4.49
C GLY A 84 -0.99 -2.56 -4.32
N HIS A 85 -0.73 -3.38 -3.29
CA HIS A 85 0.56 -4.06 -3.11
C HIS A 85 0.86 -5.05 -4.23
N GLN A 86 -0.12 -5.88 -4.59
CA GLN A 86 0.01 -6.81 -5.71
C GLN A 86 0.22 -6.07 -7.04
N SER A 87 -0.46 -4.93 -7.22
CA SER A 87 -0.29 -4.08 -8.40
C SER A 87 1.12 -3.50 -8.49
N ILE A 88 1.72 -3.07 -7.38
CA ILE A 88 3.12 -2.62 -7.33
C ILE A 88 4.05 -3.78 -7.70
N GLY A 89 3.90 -4.95 -7.07
CA GLY A 89 4.71 -6.12 -7.43
C GLY A 89 4.66 -6.44 -8.92
N GLN A 90 3.47 -6.46 -9.51
CA GLN A 90 3.26 -6.78 -10.93
C GLN A 90 3.71 -5.66 -11.87
N ALA A 91 3.51 -4.38 -11.52
CA ALA A 91 3.91 -3.25 -12.36
C ALA A 91 5.42 -3.23 -12.65
N PHE A 92 6.22 -3.69 -11.69
CA PHE A 92 7.67 -3.83 -11.84
C PHE A 92 8.13 -5.20 -12.37
N GLY A 93 7.21 -6.09 -12.75
CA GLY A 93 7.49 -7.37 -13.40
C GLY A 93 7.50 -8.59 -12.50
N GLY A 94 7.04 -8.47 -11.25
CA GLY A 94 6.83 -9.60 -10.34
C GLY A 94 5.56 -10.39 -10.67
N ASP A 95 5.51 -11.63 -10.19
CA ASP A 95 4.35 -12.51 -10.36
C ASP A 95 3.40 -12.40 -9.17
N VAL A 96 2.10 -12.35 -9.46
CA VAL A 96 1.02 -12.49 -8.46
C VAL A 96 0.44 -13.89 -8.57
N ILE A 97 0.48 -14.63 -7.46
CA ILE A 97 0.10 -16.05 -7.41
C ILE A 97 -0.93 -16.32 -6.32
N SER A 98 -1.59 -17.47 -6.39
CA SER A 98 -2.47 -17.91 -5.31
C SER A 98 -1.68 -18.16 -4.04
N CYS A 99 -2.19 -17.67 -2.93
CA CYS A 99 -1.64 -17.94 -1.61
C CYS A 99 -1.97 -19.39 -1.21
N HIS A 100 -1.01 -20.09 -0.63
CA HIS A 100 -1.24 -21.45 -0.12
C HIS A 100 -2.21 -21.49 1.08
N GLU A 101 -2.41 -20.37 1.75
CA GLU A 101 -3.34 -20.19 2.86
C GLU A 101 -4.23 -18.98 2.63
N ILE A 102 -5.54 -19.20 2.47
CA ILE A 102 -6.51 -18.11 2.32
C ILE A 102 -6.83 -17.57 3.71
N LYS A 103 -6.60 -16.27 3.92
CA LYS A 103 -6.95 -15.54 5.15
C LYS A 103 -8.09 -14.57 4.87
N HIS A 104 -9.10 -14.59 5.74
CA HIS A 104 -10.21 -13.64 5.70
C HIS A 104 -10.49 -13.14 7.12
N GLY A 105 -10.12 -11.88 7.40
CA GLY A 105 -10.31 -11.25 8.70
C GLY A 105 -9.50 -11.86 9.84
N LYS A 106 -8.38 -12.54 9.54
CA LYS A 106 -7.54 -13.18 10.55
C LYS A 106 -6.30 -12.35 10.85
N LEU A 107 -5.95 -12.29 12.13
CA LEU A 107 -4.68 -11.73 12.57
C LEU A 107 -3.52 -12.66 12.22
N SER A 108 -2.42 -12.07 11.80
CA SER A 108 -1.16 -12.74 11.58
C SER A 108 -0.02 -11.90 12.14
N LYS A 109 0.99 -12.57 12.66
CA LYS A 109 2.25 -11.93 13.02
C LYS A 109 3.13 -11.81 11.79
N ILE A 110 3.74 -10.64 11.63
CA ILE A 110 4.74 -10.38 10.60
C ILE A 110 6.03 -9.88 11.25
N THR A 111 7.14 -10.21 10.65
CA THR A 111 8.44 -9.59 10.95
C THR A 111 8.78 -8.59 9.85
N HIS A 112 9.43 -7.50 10.20
CA HIS A 112 9.76 -6.41 9.26
C HIS A 112 11.19 -5.87 9.48
N ASN A 113 11.64 -5.04 8.54
CA ASN A 113 13.01 -4.50 8.51
C ASN A 113 13.24 -3.30 9.46
N GLU A 114 12.22 -2.84 10.19
CA GLU A 114 12.28 -1.70 11.13
C GLU A 114 12.68 -0.36 10.48
N LYS A 115 12.47 -0.22 9.16
CA LYS A 115 12.82 0.98 8.38
C LYS A 115 11.60 1.53 7.64
N ASP A 116 11.69 2.78 7.22
CA ASP A 116 10.69 3.46 6.40
C ASP A 116 9.28 3.31 7.00
N LEU A 117 8.38 2.59 6.32
CA LEU A 117 7.01 2.33 6.80
C LEU A 117 6.96 1.74 8.22
N PHE A 118 7.97 0.98 8.60
CA PHE A 118 8.01 0.20 9.84
C PHE A 118 8.88 0.82 10.92
N GLU A 119 9.41 2.02 10.71
CA GLU A 119 10.21 2.71 11.71
C GLU A 119 9.41 2.97 12.99
N GLY A 120 9.98 2.57 14.12
CA GLY A 120 9.36 2.74 15.45
C GLY A 120 8.16 1.84 15.74
N LEU A 121 7.79 0.92 14.82
CA LEU A 121 6.70 -0.04 15.05
C LEU A 121 7.19 -1.29 15.79
N PRO A 122 6.31 -1.97 16.58
CA PRO A 122 6.65 -3.22 17.23
C PRO A 122 7.06 -4.32 16.23
N ASN A 123 8.08 -5.09 16.55
CA ASN A 123 8.51 -6.21 15.75
C ASN A 123 8.62 -7.49 16.61
N PRO A 124 7.74 -8.50 16.45
CA PRO A 124 6.74 -8.65 15.39
C PRO A 124 5.52 -7.74 15.55
N LEU A 125 4.84 -7.47 14.42
CA LEU A 125 3.62 -6.69 14.33
C LEU A 125 2.40 -7.58 14.03
N ASN A 126 1.27 -7.36 14.72
CA ASN A 126 0.01 -8.05 14.44
C ASN A 126 -0.79 -7.29 13.41
N VAL A 127 -1.17 -7.95 12.31
CA VAL A 127 -1.85 -7.34 11.17
C VAL A 127 -3.05 -8.16 10.69
N THR A 128 -4.05 -7.48 10.14
CA THR A 128 -5.25 -8.12 9.59
C THR A 128 -5.06 -8.45 8.11
N ARG A 129 -5.45 -9.67 7.72
CA ARG A 129 -5.32 -10.19 6.35
C ARG A 129 -6.67 -10.56 5.76
N TYR A 130 -6.90 -10.16 4.48
CA TYR A 130 -8.12 -10.46 3.70
C TYR A 130 -7.77 -10.87 2.26
N HIS A 131 -6.72 -11.67 2.03
CA HIS A 131 -6.24 -11.94 0.69
C HIS A 131 -6.12 -13.44 0.39
N SER A 132 -6.34 -13.77 -0.88
CA SER A 132 -6.11 -15.10 -1.48
C SER A 132 -4.95 -15.11 -2.49
N LEU A 133 -4.49 -13.92 -2.89
CA LEU A 133 -3.34 -13.74 -3.78
C LEU A 133 -2.18 -13.08 -3.03
N VAL A 134 -0.97 -13.33 -3.51
CA VAL A 134 0.28 -12.78 -2.96
C VAL A 134 1.28 -12.52 -4.06
N VAL A 135 2.21 -11.60 -3.82
CA VAL A 135 3.39 -11.44 -4.67
C VAL A 135 4.33 -12.63 -4.46
N SER A 136 4.75 -13.25 -5.54
CA SER A 136 5.65 -14.41 -5.50
C SER A 136 7.05 -14.01 -5.02
N PRO A 137 7.65 -14.74 -4.06
CA PRO A 137 9.03 -14.49 -3.68
C PRO A 137 10.05 -15.01 -4.71
N LYS A 138 9.62 -15.87 -5.67
CA LYS A 138 10.55 -16.53 -6.61
C LYS A 138 11.06 -15.60 -7.71
N ASN A 139 10.21 -14.70 -8.19
CA ASN A 139 10.51 -13.81 -9.30
C ASN A 139 10.30 -12.34 -8.89
N LEU A 140 10.69 -12.01 -7.64
CA LEU A 140 10.63 -10.62 -7.21
C LEU A 140 11.69 -9.83 -7.98
N PRO A 141 11.31 -8.74 -8.68
CA PRO A 141 12.24 -7.92 -9.44
C PRO A 141 13.37 -7.34 -8.57
N ASP A 142 14.57 -7.24 -9.13
CA ASP A 142 15.75 -6.72 -8.41
C ASP A 142 15.61 -5.29 -7.90
N CYS A 143 14.73 -4.49 -8.49
CA CYS A 143 14.44 -3.12 -8.04
C CYS A 143 13.57 -3.06 -6.79
N LEU A 144 12.93 -4.16 -6.41
CA LEU A 144 12.09 -4.28 -5.21
C LEU A 144 12.83 -4.99 -4.08
N GLU A 145 12.50 -4.65 -2.85
CA GLU A 145 12.96 -5.34 -1.64
C GLU A 145 11.78 -5.75 -0.77
N VAL A 146 11.90 -6.89 -0.12
CA VAL A 146 10.92 -7.36 0.87
C VAL A 146 11.19 -6.66 2.19
N THR A 147 10.21 -5.89 2.66
CA THR A 147 10.30 -5.12 3.92
C THR A 147 9.59 -5.80 5.08
N ALA A 148 8.62 -6.69 4.80
CA ALA A 148 7.92 -7.48 5.81
C ALA A 148 7.49 -8.85 5.27
N LYS A 149 7.44 -9.85 6.15
CA LYS A 149 6.99 -11.22 5.81
C LYS A 149 6.39 -11.92 7.02
N THR A 150 5.58 -12.95 6.76
CA THR A 150 5.14 -13.92 7.76
C THR A 150 6.22 -14.96 8.04
N ASP A 151 6.08 -15.74 9.12
CA ASP A 151 7.02 -16.81 9.48
C ASP A 151 7.12 -17.90 8.40
N ASP A 152 6.03 -18.14 7.66
CA ASP A 152 5.96 -19.09 6.54
C ASP A 152 6.42 -18.48 5.20
N GLY A 153 6.95 -17.26 5.21
CA GLY A 153 7.62 -16.62 4.08
C GLY A 153 6.73 -15.88 3.10
N ILE A 154 5.45 -15.66 3.41
CA ILE A 154 4.57 -14.82 2.58
C ILE A 154 5.04 -13.37 2.67
N ILE A 155 5.25 -12.74 1.51
CA ILE A 155 5.61 -11.32 1.42
C ILE A 155 4.42 -10.46 1.91
N MET A 156 4.70 -9.62 2.90
CA MET A 156 3.72 -8.77 3.55
C MET A 156 4.04 -7.27 3.41
N GLY A 157 5.21 -6.93 2.90
CA GLY A 157 5.62 -5.58 2.57
C GLY A 157 6.70 -5.58 1.51
N ILE A 158 6.62 -4.61 0.59
CA ILE A 158 7.60 -4.35 -0.47
C ILE A 158 7.86 -2.86 -0.55
N SER A 159 9.12 -2.49 -0.79
CA SER A 159 9.52 -1.14 -1.16
C SER A 159 10.36 -1.17 -2.42
N HIS A 160 10.27 -0.12 -3.24
CA HIS A 160 11.22 0.09 -4.32
C HIS A 160 12.53 0.65 -3.75
N LYS A 161 13.67 0.12 -4.17
CA LYS A 161 14.98 0.44 -3.59
C LYS A 161 15.42 1.91 -3.75
N THR A 162 14.89 2.60 -4.76
CA THR A 162 15.34 3.96 -5.12
C THR A 162 14.19 4.95 -5.35
N LEU A 163 12.96 4.48 -5.56
CA LEU A 163 11.77 5.32 -5.76
C LEU A 163 10.92 5.36 -4.48
N PRO A 164 10.15 6.41 -4.24
CA PRO A 164 9.28 6.55 -3.07
C PRO A 164 8.01 5.69 -3.23
N ILE A 165 8.17 4.40 -3.48
CA ILE A 165 7.08 3.46 -3.72
C ILE A 165 7.14 2.35 -2.70
N HIS A 166 6.08 2.23 -1.90
CA HIS A 166 5.97 1.31 -0.78
C HIS A 166 4.63 0.58 -0.81
N SER A 167 4.56 -0.58 -0.19
CA SER A 167 3.30 -1.30 -0.12
C SER A 167 3.24 -2.34 1.00
N VAL A 168 2.01 -2.67 1.41
CA VAL A 168 1.71 -3.74 2.36
C VAL A 168 0.60 -4.64 1.84
N GLN A 169 0.72 -5.95 2.07
CA GLN A 169 -0.30 -6.94 1.69
C GLN A 169 -1.46 -6.96 2.68
N PHE A 170 -1.22 -6.56 3.92
CA PHE A 170 -2.24 -6.48 4.97
C PHE A 170 -3.00 -5.15 4.93
N HIS A 171 -4.00 -5.02 5.80
CA HIS A 171 -4.89 -3.86 5.88
C HIS A 171 -4.52 -2.98 7.08
N PRO A 172 -3.75 -1.90 6.91
CA PRO A 172 -3.42 -0.97 8.00
C PRO A 172 -4.64 -0.21 8.51
N GLU A 173 -5.66 -0.03 7.65
CA GLU A 173 -6.91 0.66 7.96
C GLU A 173 -7.90 -0.19 8.77
N SER A 174 -7.58 -1.45 9.02
CA SER A 174 -8.37 -2.33 9.88
C SER A 174 -8.09 -2.01 11.36
N ILE A 175 -9.15 -1.85 12.15
CA ILE A 175 -9.05 -1.59 13.60
C ILE A 175 -8.26 -2.67 14.35
N ALA A 176 -8.22 -3.89 13.83
CA ALA A 176 -7.47 -4.99 14.44
C ALA A 176 -5.99 -5.04 14.00
N THR A 177 -5.56 -4.19 13.06
CA THR A 177 -4.16 -4.03 12.72
C THR A 177 -3.48 -3.11 13.73
N GLN A 178 -2.43 -3.63 14.35
CA GLN A 178 -1.66 -2.87 15.31
C GLN A 178 -0.91 -1.74 14.62
N GLN A 179 -0.96 -0.52 15.19
CA GLN A 179 -0.20 0.65 14.71
C GLN A 179 -0.48 1.10 13.26
N GLY A 180 -1.70 0.86 12.75
CA GLY A 180 -2.05 1.22 11.36
C GLY A 180 -1.89 2.72 11.05
N HIS A 181 -2.28 3.62 11.96
CA HIS A 181 -2.08 5.07 11.81
C HIS A 181 -0.60 5.44 11.76
N ASN A 182 0.23 4.86 12.62
CA ASN A 182 1.67 5.13 12.64
C ASN A 182 2.34 4.67 11.33
N LEU A 183 1.92 3.53 10.78
CA LEU A 183 2.43 3.05 9.50
C LEU A 183 2.08 4.02 8.36
N LEU A 184 0.84 4.53 8.30
CA LEU A 184 0.44 5.53 7.31
C LEU A 184 1.17 6.87 7.53
N ALA A 185 1.37 7.30 8.78
CA ALA A 185 2.14 8.50 9.10
C ALA A 185 3.60 8.36 8.62
N ASN A 186 4.22 7.20 8.81
CA ASN A 186 5.57 6.93 8.31
C ASN A 186 5.64 7.02 6.78
N PHE A 187 4.64 6.46 6.06
CA PHE A 187 4.56 6.62 4.61
C PHE A 187 4.46 8.10 4.21
N LEU A 188 3.56 8.86 4.84
CA LEU A 188 3.37 10.28 4.53
C LEU A 188 4.65 11.09 4.77
N THR A 189 5.35 10.80 5.86
CA THR A 189 6.65 11.42 6.17
C THR A 189 7.70 11.07 5.10
N ALA A 190 7.80 9.81 4.70
CA ALA A 190 8.69 9.37 3.62
C ALA A 190 8.33 10.00 2.26
N ALA A 191 7.05 10.29 2.03
CA ALA A 191 6.56 11.00 0.86
C ALA A 191 6.85 12.52 0.88
N GLY A 192 7.38 13.05 1.98
CA GLY A 192 7.65 14.48 2.17
C GLY A 192 6.43 15.29 2.59
N CYS A 193 5.36 14.63 3.03
CA CYS A 193 4.21 15.26 3.67
C CYS A 193 4.51 15.54 5.15
N ASP A 194 3.70 16.39 5.77
CA ASP A 194 3.79 16.71 7.21
C ASP A 194 2.52 16.23 7.94
N PRO A 195 2.43 14.93 8.25
CA PRO A 195 1.25 14.39 8.92
C PRO A 195 1.19 14.86 10.38
N SER A 196 -0.02 15.08 10.88
CA SER A 196 -0.28 15.28 12.29
C SER A 196 0.11 14.03 13.09
N ALA A 197 0.48 14.20 14.36
CA ALA A 197 0.77 13.06 15.23
C ALA A 197 -0.45 12.12 15.29
N PRO A 198 -0.26 10.81 15.14
CA PRO A 198 -1.35 9.85 15.16
C PRO A 198 -2.14 9.92 16.47
N VAL A 199 -3.47 9.89 16.36
CA VAL A 199 -4.34 9.83 17.53
C VAL A 199 -4.16 8.47 18.21
N SER A 200 -3.75 8.44 19.48
CA SER A 200 -3.69 7.21 20.24
C SER A 200 -5.11 6.84 20.71
N TYR A 201 -5.71 5.86 20.08
CA TYR A 201 -6.89 5.20 20.62
C TYR A 201 -6.42 4.24 21.72
N THR A 202 -6.58 4.64 22.98
CA THR A 202 -6.35 3.80 24.17
C THR A 202 -7.55 2.88 24.43
#